data_b374e8762d496d64bb3a5688a818013f
#
_entry.id   b374e8762d496d64bb3a5688a818013f
#
_cell.length_a   1.000
_cell.length_b   1.000
_cell.length_c   1.000
_cell.angle_alpha   90.00
_cell.angle_beta   90.00
_cell.angle_gamma   90.00
#
_symmetry.space_group_name_H-M   'P 1'
#
loop_
_entity.id
_entity.type
_entity.pdbx_description
1 polymer ?
#
loop_
_entity_poly.entity_id
_entity_poly.type
_entity_poly.pdbx_seq_one_letter_code
_entity_poly.pdbx_strand_id
1 'polypeptide(L)'
;MKSESRPSNQFGCSTVKPDRVRMIFASPINPVLESLMFTGIIEECGEVAALKPVETGAELWVNSTFTGEVALGESVANNGACLTVTEVKDGAMRFDLLHETLRLTNLGDLAPGDPVNLERSLRIGDRLSGHFVQGHVDACAEILAYEPVGQDHQFTVALPNEFAHLVVHKGSICVNGISLTVADLQKDRFTLWIIPHTHEVTSLKAATVGSRVNLEFDMLAKHIARITELSKS
;
A
#
# COMPACT_ATOMS: atom_id res chain seq x y z
N MET A 1 24.05 43.55 -72.31
CA MET A 1 24.03 43.05 -70.88
C MET A 1 22.67 42.46 -70.66
N LYS A 2 22.63 41.13 -70.60
CA LYS A 2 21.39 40.31 -70.48
C LYS A 2 21.11 40.02 -68.99
N SER A 3 19.93 40.40 -68.50
CA SER A 3 19.43 40.04 -67.17
C SER A 3 18.73 38.71 -67.23
N GLU A 4 19.25 37.70 -66.55
CA GLU A 4 18.61 36.40 -66.38
C GLU A 4 17.59 36.42 -65.19
N SER A 5 16.35 36.11 -65.55
CA SER A 5 15.25 35.92 -64.61
C SER A 5 15.28 34.47 -64.00
N ARG A 6 15.22 34.34 -62.65
CA ARG A 6 15.07 33.09 -61.97
C ARG A 6 13.61 32.66 -61.98
N PRO A 7 13.31 31.34 -62.09
CA PRO A 7 11.94 30.81 -61.99
C PRO A 7 11.49 30.72 -60.54
N SER A 8 10.25 31.09 -60.27
CA SER A 8 9.54 30.97 -59.01
C SER A 8 9.04 29.52 -58.81
N ASN A 9 9.51 28.85 -57.78
CA ASN A 9 9.01 27.56 -57.37
C ASN A 9 7.74 27.75 -56.53
N GLN A 10 6.58 27.41 -57.10
CA GLN A 10 5.31 27.29 -56.37
C GLN A 10 5.24 25.90 -55.74
N PHE A 11 5.48 25.81 -54.43
CA PHE A 11 5.07 24.63 -53.67
C PHE A 11 3.59 24.77 -53.25
N GLY A 12 2.74 23.99 -53.86
CA GLY A 12 1.34 23.85 -53.48
C GLY A 12 1.22 23.19 -52.11
N CYS A 13 0.76 23.94 -51.13
CA CYS A 13 0.39 23.42 -49.82
C CYS A 13 -0.98 22.73 -49.95
N SER A 14 -1.00 21.40 -50.02
CA SER A 14 -2.24 20.62 -49.90
C SER A 14 -2.66 20.57 -48.44
N THR A 15 -3.71 21.28 -48.08
CA THR A 15 -4.37 21.21 -46.76
C THR A 15 -5.05 19.86 -46.60
N VAL A 16 -4.38 18.94 -45.92
CA VAL A 16 -5.01 17.74 -45.40
C VAL A 16 -5.91 18.14 -44.23
N LYS A 17 -7.22 17.97 -44.37
CA LYS A 17 -8.18 18.14 -43.26
C LYS A 17 -7.87 17.12 -42.20
N PRO A 18 -7.72 17.49 -40.90
CA PRO A 18 -7.59 16.50 -39.85
C PRO A 18 -8.92 15.78 -39.71
N ASP A 19 -8.95 14.47 -40.00
CA ASP A 19 -10.03 13.59 -39.60
C ASP A 19 -10.22 13.69 -38.10
N ARG A 20 -11.43 14.01 -37.68
CA ARG A 20 -11.82 14.01 -36.26
C ARG A 20 -11.70 12.59 -35.74
N VAL A 21 -10.60 12.29 -35.08
CA VAL A 21 -10.50 11.14 -34.19
C VAL A 21 -11.50 11.43 -33.07
N ARG A 22 -12.65 10.79 -33.14
CA ARG A 22 -13.62 10.76 -32.06
C ARG A 22 -13.00 9.93 -30.95
N MET A 23 -12.33 10.57 -29.99
CA MET A 23 -12.03 9.93 -28.73
C MET A 23 -13.35 9.60 -28.07
N ILE A 24 -13.65 8.32 -27.99
CA ILE A 24 -14.75 7.77 -27.20
C ILE A 24 -14.27 7.88 -25.74
N PHE A 25 -14.51 9.02 -25.11
CA PHE A 25 -14.50 9.10 -23.65
C PHE A 25 -15.77 8.41 -23.16
N ALA A 26 -15.65 7.13 -22.83
CA ALA A 26 -16.65 6.42 -22.08
C ALA A 26 -16.67 7.02 -20.67
N SER A 27 -17.85 7.49 -20.24
CA SER A 27 -18.26 7.90 -18.90
C SER A 27 -17.48 9.04 -18.23
N PRO A 28 -18.11 9.89 -17.44
CA PRO A 28 -17.41 10.88 -16.65
C PRO A 28 -16.58 10.11 -15.61
N ILE A 29 -15.29 10.02 -15.86
CA ILE A 29 -14.32 9.70 -14.80
C ILE A 29 -14.51 10.82 -13.80
N ASN A 30 -15.07 10.48 -12.64
CA ASN A 30 -15.09 11.38 -11.51
C ASN A 30 -13.62 11.71 -11.21
N PRO A 31 -13.16 12.95 -11.33
CA PRO A 31 -11.75 13.27 -11.15
C PRO A 31 -11.43 13.38 -9.66
N VAL A 32 -11.64 12.34 -8.90
CA VAL A 32 -10.88 12.13 -7.69
C VAL A 32 -9.55 11.59 -8.20
N LEU A 33 -8.56 12.47 -8.34
CA LEU A 33 -7.18 12.07 -8.58
C LEU A 33 -6.71 11.35 -7.30
N GLU A 34 -6.95 10.04 -7.26
CA GLU A 34 -6.45 9.17 -6.20
C GLU A 34 -4.95 9.06 -6.36
N SER A 35 -4.21 9.34 -5.30
CA SER A 35 -2.81 8.93 -5.25
C SER A 35 -2.80 7.44 -4.91
N LEU A 36 -1.95 6.66 -5.57
CA LEU A 36 -1.69 5.25 -5.20
C LEU A 36 -0.77 5.18 -3.97
N MET A 37 -1.10 5.91 -2.90
CA MET A 37 -0.26 6.06 -1.72
C MET A 37 -1.11 6.08 -0.45
N PHE A 38 -0.54 5.58 0.62
CA PHE A 38 -1.11 5.52 1.96
C PHE A 38 -0.20 6.29 2.94
N THR A 39 -0.66 6.44 4.17
CA THR A 39 0.06 7.15 5.23
C THR A 39 0.51 6.23 6.36
N GLY A 40 -0.08 5.05 6.46
CA GLY A 40 0.06 4.14 7.59
C GLY A 40 -0.76 4.58 8.81
N ILE A 41 -1.81 5.39 8.59
CA ILE A 41 -2.80 5.73 9.62
C ILE A 41 -4.06 4.93 9.34
N ILE A 42 -4.35 3.98 10.20
CA ILE A 42 -5.50 3.10 10.05
C ILE A 42 -6.80 3.89 10.21
N GLU A 43 -7.68 3.82 9.21
CA GLU A 43 -9.00 4.45 9.26
C GLU A 43 -10.01 3.57 9.99
N GLU A 44 -9.92 2.26 9.79
CA GLU A 44 -10.82 1.28 10.38
C GLU A 44 -10.12 -0.05 10.61
N CYS A 45 -10.45 -0.73 11.70
CA CYS A 45 -10.18 -2.13 11.90
C CYS A 45 -11.41 -2.92 11.46
N GLY A 46 -11.43 -3.33 10.19
CA GLY A 46 -12.49 -4.17 9.61
C GLY A 46 -12.42 -5.61 10.10
N GLU A 47 -13.34 -6.44 9.63
CA GLU A 47 -13.43 -7.86 9.98
C GLU A 47 -13.47 -8.73 8.71
N VAL A 48 -12.72 -9.80 8.68
CA VAL A 48 -12.77 -10.78 7.59
C VAL A 48 -14.14 -11.46 7.56
N ALA A 49 -14.90 -11.25 6.50
CA ALA A 49 -16.16 -11.94 6.25
C ALA A 49 -15.93 -13.34 5.63
N ALA A 50 -14.96 -13.45 4.73
CA ALA A 50 -14.58 -14.73 4.11
C ALA A 50 -13.20 -14.64 3.46
N LEU A 51 -12.48 -15.77 3.44
CA LEU A 51 -11.31 -15.99 2.59
C LEU A 51 -11.57 -17.28 1.79
N LYS A 52 -11.75 -17.16 0.47
CA LYS A 52 -12.14 -18.28 -0.40
C LYS A 52 -11.01 -18.58 -1.38
N PRO A 53 -10.38 -19.75 -1.31
CA PRO A 53 -9.40 -20.17 -2.31
C PRO A 53 -10.03 -20.25 -3.71
N VAL A 54 -9.30 -19.75 -4.71
CA VAL A 54 -9.61 -19.87 -6.14
C VAL A 54 -8.38 -20.35 -6.89
N GLU A 55 -8.52 -20.73 -8.16
CA GLU A 55 -7.41 -21.26 -8.97
C GLU A 55 -6.22 -20.30 -9.07
N THR A 56 -6.47 -18.98 -9.11
CA THR A 56 -5.45 -17.92 -9.26
C THR A 56 -4.97 -17.32 -7.94
N GLY A 57 -5.47 -17.80 -6.79
CA GLY A 57 -5.15 -17.27 -5.47
C GLY A 57 -6.29 -17.39 -4.47
N ALA A 58 -6.86 -16.26 -4.03
CA ALA A 58 -8.03 -16.25 -3.13
C ALA A 58 -8.88 -14.99 -3.31
N GLU A 59 -10.17 -15.09 -2.99
CA GLU A 59 -11.07 -13.95 -2.79
C GLU A 59 -11.12 -13.64 -1.30
N LEU A 60 -10.69 -12.43 -0.92
CA LEU A 60 -10.82 -11.92 0.44
C LEU A 60 -12.03 -10.98 0.50
N TRP A 61 -12.93 -11.24 1.43
CA TRP A 61 -14.07 -10.37 1.74
C TRP A 61 -13.88 -9.75 3.13
N VAL A 62 -13.99 -8.43 3.22
CA VAL A 62 -13.80 -7.68 4.47
C VAL A 62 -15.01 -6.78 4.73
N ASN A 63 -15.62 -6.93 5.89
CA ASN A 63 -16.67 -6.04 6.39
C ASN A 63 -16.04 -4.70 6.78
N SER A 64 -16.68 -3.59 6.37
CA SER A 64 -16.24 -2.24 6.72
C SER A 64 -17.42 -1.27 6.73
N THR A 65 -17.32 -0.23 7.55
CA THR A 65 -18.33 0.82 7.66
C THR A 65 -18.27 1.80 6.49
N PHE A 66 -17.13 1.96 5.83
CA PHE A 66 -16.96 2.88 4.69
C PHE A 66 -17.20 2.25 3.31
N THR A 67 -17.79 1.05 3.23
CA THR A 67 -18.07 0.38 1.94
C THR A 67 -18.92 1.22 0.98
N GLY A 68 -19.78 2.10 1.51
CA GLY A 68 -20.59 3.03 0.69
C GLY A 68 -19.82 4.22 0.12
N GLU A 69 -18.56 4.40 0.52
CA GLU A 69 -17.71 5.52 0.13
C GLU A 69 -16.58 5.12 -0.82
N VAL A 70 -16.40 3.81 -1.09
CA VAL A 70 -15.39 3.30 -2.02
C VAL A 70 -15.98 2.95 -3.37
N ALA A 71 -15.20 3.18 -4.43
CA ALA A 71 -15.57 2.81 -5.79
C ALA A 71 -14.91 1.47 -6.20
N LEU A 72 -15.53 0.78 -7.16
CA LEU A 72 -14.86 -0.35 -7.82
C LEU A 72 -13.59 0.14 -8.55
N GLY A 73 -12.49 -0.56 -8.35
CA GLY A 73 -11.18 -0.19 -8.87
C GLY A 73 -10.35 0.68 -7.93
N GLU A 74 -10.93 1.18 -6.83
CA GLU A 74 -10.22 1.93 -5.80
C GLU A 74 -9.24 1.02 -5.03
N SER A 75 -8.12 1.60 -4.57
CA SER A 75 -7.14 0.90 -3.76
C SER A 75 -7.43 1.10 -2.27
N VAL A 76 -7.46 -0.01 -1.53
CA VAL A 76 -7.55 -0.03 -0.07
C VAL A 76 -6.42 -0.90 0.46
N ALA A 77 -5.64 -0.39 1.41
CA ALA A 77 -4.64 -1.17 2.11
C ALA A 77 -5.30 -2.10 3.13
N ASN A 78 -5.02 -3.39 3.05
CA ASN A 78 -5.48 -4.43 3.95
C ASN A 78 -4.28 -4.99 4.71
N ASN A 79 -4.19 -4.77 6.02
CA ASN A 79 -2.97 -5.03 6.79
C ASN A 79 -1.71 -4.52 6.08
N GLY A 80 -1.79 -3.33 5.45
CA GLY A 80 -0.71 -2.71 4.71
C GLY A 80 -0.46 -3.26 3.29
N ALA A 81 -1.23 -4.22 2.81
CA ALA A 81 -1.16 -4.67 1.42
C ALA A 81 -2.17 -3.87 0.57
N CYS A 82 -1.69 -3.15 -0.44
CA CYS A 82 -2.52 -2.43 -1.40
C CYS A 82 -3.30 -3.41 -2.27
N LEU A 83 -4.63 -3.39 -2.15
CA LEU A 83 -5.53 -4.26 -2.89
C LEU A 83 -6.60 -3.44 -3.60
N THR A 84 -7.01 -3.90 -4.78
CA THR A 84 -8.06 -3.26 -5.56
C THR A 84 -9.43 -3.80 -5.18
N VAL A 85 -10.39 -2.92 -4.91
CA VAL A 85 -11.79 -3.29 -4.67
C VAL A 85 -12.41 -3.82 -5.97
N THR A 86 -12.80 -5.10 -5.99
CA THR A 86 -13.39 -5.75 -7.18
C THR A 86 -14.90 -5.93 -7.07
N GLU A 87 -15.46 -5.92 -5.86
CA GLU A 87 -16.89 -5.97 -5.60
C GLU A 87 -17.21 -5.30 -4.25
N VAL A 88 -18.38 -4.67 -4.14
CA VAL A 88 -18.95 -4.16 -2.88
C VAL A 88 -20.33 -4.75 -2.73
N LYS A 89 -20.59 -5.47 -1.65
CA LYS A 89 -21.87 -6.15 -1.41
C LYS A 89 -22.13 -6.35 0.08
N ASP A 90 -23.35 -6.10 0.51
CA ASP A 90 -23.85 -6.40 1.87
C ASP A 90 -22.95 -5.85 3.01
N GLY A 91 -22.32 -4.68 2.80
CA GLY A 91 -21.42 -4.07 3.78
C GLY A 91 -20.00 -4.66 3.78
N ALA A 92 -19.64 -5.47 2.79
CA ALA A 92 -18.29 -6.01 2.61
C ALA A 92 -17.70 -5.59 1.27
N MET A 93 -16.37 -5.46 1.24
CA MET A 93 -15.54 -5.29 0.04
C MET A 93 -14.87 -6.61 -0.33
N ARG A 94 -14.80 -6.94 -1.62
CA ARG A 94 -14.02 -8.06 -2.15
C ARG A 94 -12.72 -7.57 -2.77
N PHE A 95 -11.68 -8.34 -2.50
CA PHE A 95 -10.35 -8.20 -3.05
C PHE A 95 -9.88 -9.53 -3.64
N ASP A 96 -9.27 -9.50 -4.82
CA ASP A 96 -8.72 -10.69 -5.47
C ASP A 96 -7.22 -10.77 -5.15
N LEU A 97 -6.82 -11.78 -4.35
CA LEU A 97 -5.45 -11.99 -3.93
C LEU A 97 -4.75 -12.96 -4.88
N LEU A 98 -3.62 -12.54 -5.42
CA LEU A 98 -2.75 -13.43 -6.20
C LEU A 98 -1.95 -14.36 -5.27
N HIS A 99 -1.46 -15.48 -5.79
CA HIS A 99 -0.60 -16.40 -5.04
C HIS A 99 0.63 -15.71 -4.42
N GLU A 100 1.20 -14.73 -5.13
CA GLU A 100 2.35 -13.97 -4.62
C GLU A 100 1.97 -13.12 -3.40
N THR A 101 0.79 -12.48 -3.42
CA THR A 101 0.28 -11.73 -2.28
C THR A 101 0.06 -12.64 -1.07
N LEU A 102 -0.54 -13.82 -1.28
CA LEU A 102 -0.73 -14.82 -0.21
C LEU A 102 0.60 -15.33 0.37
N ARG A 103 1.61 -15.45 -0.47
CA ARG A 103 2.96 -15.91 -0.07
C ARG A 103 3.73 -14.87 0.75
N LEU A 104 3.63 -13.60 0.36
CA LEU A 104 4.42 -12.50 0.95
C LEU A 104 3.76 -11.84 2.15
N THR A 105 2.45 -12.05 2.36
CA THR A 105 1.68 -11.35 3.40
C THR A 105 1.05 -12.32 4.39
N ASN A 106 0.58 -11.78 5.51
CA ASN A 106 -0.23 -12.53 6.48
C ASN A 106 -1.70 -12.67 6.06
N LEU A 107 -2.10 -12.16 4.90
CA LEU A 107 -3.50 -12.23 4.45
C LEU A 107 -3.97 -13.66 4.19
N GLY A 108 -3.04 -14.55 3.85
CA GLY A 108 -3.33 -15.98 3.68
C GLY A 108 -3.60 -16.73 5.00
N ASP A 109 -3.23 -16.16 6.13
CA ASP A 109 -3.43 -16.76 7.46
C ASP A 109 -4.79 -16.39 8.07
N LEU A 110 -5.50 -15.43 7.47
CA LEU A 110 -6.74 -14.88 8.02
C LEU A 110 -7.91 -15.85 7.90
N ALA A 111 -8.74 -15.85 8.92
CA ALA A 111 -10.00 -16.58 8.99
C ALA A 111 -11.20 -15.64 9.18
N PRO A 112 -12.43 -16.06 8.85
CA PRO A 112 -13.62 -15.28 9.15
C PRO A 112 -13.70 -14.88 10.63
N GLY A 113 -13.94 -13.58 10.88
CA GLY A 113 -13.94 -12.99 12.22
C GLY A 113 -12.61 -12.32 12.62
N ASP A 114 -11.51 -12.55 11.87
CA ASP A 114 -10.23 -11.92 12.18
C ASP A 114 -10.26 -10.42 11.84
N PRO A 115 -9.60 -9.57 12.67
CA PRO A 115 -9.49 -8.15 12.41
C PRO A 115 -8.47 -7.84 11.30
N VAL A 116 -8.81 -6.88 10.44
CA VAL A 116 -7.95 -6.39 9.36
C VAL A 116 -7.86 -4.87 9.43
N ASN A 117 -6.65 -4.33 9.46
CA ASN A 117 -6.42 -2.90 9.36
C ASN A 117 -6.73 -2.40 7.94
N LEU A 118 -7.56 -1.37 7.83
CA LEU A 118 -7.98 -0.78 6.57
C LEU A 118 -7.56 0.69 6.50
N GLU A 119 -7.01 1.09 5.36
CA GLU A 119 -6.74 2.48 5.02
C GLU A 119 -7.05 2.68 3.53
N ARG A 120 -7.84 3.70 3.20
CA ARG A 120 -8.09 4.11 1.81
C ARG A 120 -6.89 4.88 1.26
N SER A 121 -6.74 4.89 -0.06
CA SER A 121 -5.69 5.68 -0.70
C SER A 121 -5.81 7.17 -0.36
N LEU A 122 -4.66 7.81 -0.10
CA LEU A 122 -4.56 9.23 0.23
C LEU A 122 -5.07 10.08 -0.94
N ARG A 123 -5.95 11.02 -0.68
CA ARG A 123 -6.43 11.99 -1.69
C ARG A 123 -5.41 13.12 -1.87
N ILE A 124 -5.33 13.68 -3.08
CA ILE A 124 -4.49 14.86 -3.32
C ILE A 124 -4.98 16.03 -2.47
N GLY A 125 -4.08 16.55 -1.63
CA GLY A 125 -4.39 17.65 -0.71
C GLY A 125 -4.60 17.21 0.73
N ASP A 126 -4.73 15.90 1.00
CA ASP A 126 -4.80 15.38 2.37
C ASP A 126 -3.44 15.48 3.09
N ARG A 127 -3.48 15.38 4.40
CA ARG A 127 -2.27 15.45 5.23
C ARG A 127 -1.59 14.09 5.29
N LEU A 128 -0.29 14.06 5.03
CA LEU A 128 0.55 12.91 5.31
C LEU A 128 0.85 12.87 6.82
N SER A 129 0.01 12.17 7.59
CA SER A 129 0.12 12.14 9.06
C SER A 129 1.07 11.06 9.59
N GLY A 130 1.43 10.06 8.78
CA GLY A 130 2.43 9.02 9.08
C GLY A 130 3.71 9.22 8.26
N HIS A 131 4.01 8.27 7.38
CA HIS A 131 5.10 8.36 6.41
C HIS A 131 4.62 7.89 5.03
N PHE A 132 5.47 7.91 4.01
CA PHE A 132 5.11 7.42 2.68
C PHE A 132 4.99 5.90 2.68
N VAL A 133 3.78 5.39 2.62
CA VAL A 133 3.44 3.96 2.54
C VAL A 133 2.83 3.67 1.18
N GLN A 134 3.36 2.67 0.48
CA GLN A 134 2.88 2.30 -0.87
C GLN A 134 1.86 1.17 -0.83
N GLY A 135 1.80 0.41 0.28
CA GLY A 135 1.05 -0.83 0.37
C GLY A 135 1.76 -1.99 -0.32
N HIS A 136 3.06 -1.87 -0.53
CA HIS A 136 3.90 -2.88 -1.15
C HIS A 136 4.71 -3.62 -0.08
N VAL A 137 4.07 -4.65 0.49
CA VAL A 137 4.65 -5.46 1.55
C VAL A 137 5.93 -6.13 1.06
N ASP A 138 7.03 -5.91 1.78
CA ASP A 138 8.35 -6.48 1.45
C ASP A 138 8.56 -7.85 2.08
N ALA A 139 8.04 -8.05 3.29
CA ALA A 139 8.19 -9.29 4.05
C ALA A 139 7.03 -9.48 5.03
N CYS A 140 6.90 -10.71 5.50
CA CYS A 140 6.07 -11.06 6.63
C CYS A 140 6.97 -11.61 7.74
N ALA A 141 6.82 -11.11 8.98
CA ALA A 141 7.69 -11.44 10.11
C ALA A 141 6.89 -11.80 11.36
N GLU A 142 7.52 -12.59 12.22
CA GLU A 142 6.94 -13.09 13.46
C GLU A 142 6.98 -12.04 14.57
N ILE A 143 5.92 -11.96 15.37
CA ILE A 143 5.86 -11.24 16.64
C ILE A 143 6.63 -12.02 17.69
N LEU A 144 7.75 -11.48 18.15
CA LEU A 144 8.60 -12.13 19.17
C LEU A 144 8.18 -11.81 20.60
N ALA A 145 7.62 -10.61 20.82
CA ALA A 145 7.05 -10.21 22.11
C ALA A 145 5.99 -9.14 21.89
N TYR A 146 4.94 -9.19 22.70
CA TYR A 146 3.90 -8.14 22.76
C TYR A 146 3.38 -8.05 24.20
N GLU A 147 3.92 -7.12 24.96
CA GLU A 147 3.78 -7.08 26.41
C GLU A 147 3.31 -5.69 26.87
N PRO A 148 2.34 -5.60 27.80
CA PRO A 148 1.98 -4.33 28.41
C PRO A 148 3.10 -3.83 29.32
N VAL A 149 3.47 -2.55 29.18
CA VAL A 149 4.48 -1.87 29.99
C VAL A 149 3.90 -0.51 30.39
N GLY A 150 3.44 -0.40 31.64
CA GLY A 150 2.70 0.78 32.10
C GLY A 150 1.37 0.89 31.38
N GLN A 151 1.15 1.99 30.67
CA GLN A 151 -0.05 2.19 29.84
C GLN A 151 0.13 1.77 28.39
N ASP A 152 1.37 1.61 27.92
CA ASP A 152 1.73 1.30 26.55
C ASP A 152 2.02 -0.20 26.40
N HIS A 153 2.28 -0.65 25.17
CA HIS A 153 2.76 -2.00 24.89
C HIS A 153 4.12 -1.95 24.23
N GLN A 154 5.03 -2.81 24.71
CA GLN A 154 6.28 -3.09 24.00
C GLN A 154 6.02 -4.15 22.94
N PHE A 155 6.32 -3.84 21.69
CA PHE A 155 6.06 -4.68 20.54
C PHE A 155 7.37 -5.01 19.81
N THR A 156 7.81 -6.27 19.88
CA THR A 156 9.06 -6.72 19.25
C THR A 156 8.76 -7.67 18.10
N VAL A 157 9.32 -7.38 16.94
CA VAL A 157 9.11 -8.10 15.69
C VAL A 157 10.45 -8.60 15.16
N ALA A 158 10.48 -9.80 14.60
CA ALA A 158 11.64 -10.34 13.91
C ALA A 158 12.02 -9.45 12.70
N LEU A 159 13.31 -9.28 12.47
CA LEU A 159 13.85 -8.54 11.34
C LEU A 159 14.55 -9.51 10.39
N PRO A 160 13.98 -9.80 9.20
CA PRO A 160 14.66 -10.63 8.21
C PRO A 160 16.00 -10.00 7.81
N ASN A 161 17.07 -10.78 7.86
CA ASN A 161 18.44 -10.28 7.74
C ASN A 161 18.71 -9.54 6.41
N GLU A 162 18.04 -9.95 5.33
CA GLU A 162 18.14 -9.32 4.02
C GLU A 162 17.65 -7.86 4.00
N PHE A 163 16.73 -7.49 4.91
CA PHE A 163 16.16 -6.14 5.01
C PHE A 163 16.75 -5.32 6.17
N ALA A 164 17.67 -5.87 6.97
CA ALA A 164 18.22 -5.20 8.15
C ALA A 164 18.83 -3.83 7.82
N HIS A 165 19.39 -3.67 6.63
CA HIS A 165 20.00 -2.43 6.15
C HIS A 165 19.00 -1.31 5.80
N LEU A 166 17.70 -1.62 5.74
CA LEU A 166 16.63 -0.67 5.46
C LEU A 166 15.99 -0.09 6.73
N VAL A 167 16.29 -0.66 7.90
CA VAL A 167 15.73 -0.22 9.18
C VAL A 167 16.75 0.64 9.92
N VAL A 168 16.30 1.77 10.45
CA VAL A 168 17.13 2.66 11.25
C VAL A 168 16.48 2.98 12.59
N HIS A 169 17.29 3.08 13.66
CA HIS A 169 16.82 3.50 14.96
C HIS A 169 16.17 4.90 14.86
N LYS A 170 14.96 5.05 15.42
CA LYS A 170 14.10 6.25 15.31
C LYS A 170 13.57 6.56 13.90
N GLY A 171 13.78 5.65 12.94
CA GLY A 171 13.13 5.71 11.63
C GLY A 171 11.69 5.19 11.65
N SER A 172 10.99 5.40 10.56
CA SER A 172 9.64 4.87 10.34
C SER A 172 9.70 3.47 9.74
N ILE A 173 8.70 2.66 10.09
CA ILE A 173 8.42 1.35 9.49
C ILE A 173 6.91 1.16 9.46
N CYS A 174 6.39 0.52 8.41
CA CYS A 174 4.99 0.15 8.33
C CYS A 174 4.82 -1.32 8.75
N VAL A 175 4.00 -1.55 9.78
CA VAL A 175 3.70 -2.90 10.31
C VAL A 175 2.21 -3.13 10.26
N ASN A 176 1.73 -4.13 9.52
CA ASN A 176 0.31 -4.35 9.25
C ASN A 176 -0.43 -3.07 8.81
N GLY A 177 0.21 -2.23 8.00
CA GLY A 177 -0.34 -0.95 7.55
C GLY A 177 -0.20 0.20 8.55
N ILE A 178 0.34 -0.04 9.75
CA ILE A 178 0.48 0.99 10.78
C ILE A 178 1.86 1.64 10.67
N SER A 179 1.89 2.96 10.53
CA SER A 179 3.12 3.76 10.58
C SER A 179 3.63 3.84 12.01
N LEU A 180 4.80 3.27 12.29
CA LEU A 180 5.38 3.16 13.61
C LEU A 180 6.84 3.63 13.62
N THR A 181 7.32 4.04 14.79
CA THR A 181 8.71 4.48 14.99
C THR A 181 9.53 3.37 15.65
N VAL A 182 10.68 3.04 15.07
CA VAL A 182 11.62 2.06 15.62
C VAL A 182 12.25 2.61 16.90
N ALA A 183 11.92 2.02 18.03
CA ALA A 183 12.39 2.47 19.35
C ALA A 183 13.72 1.82 19.75
N ASP A 184 13.93 0.55 19.37
CA ASP A 184 15.18 -0.18 19.52
C ASP A 184 15.43 -1.04 18.29
N LEU A 185 16.70 -1.23 17.92
CA LEU A 185 17.09 -2.00 16.75
C LEU A 185 18.25 -2.92 17.12
N GLN A 186 18.04 -4.21 16.89
CA GLN A 186 19.05 -5.26 17.03
C GLN A 186 19.28 -5.91 15.67
N LYS A 187 20.23 -6.85 15.61
CA LYS A 187 20.63 -7.48 14.36
C LYS A 187 19.49 -8.27 13.70
N ASP A 188 18.63 -8.92 14.51
CA ASP A 188 17.61 -9.89 14.10
C ASP A 188 16.19 -9.49 14.51
N ARG A 189 16.01 -8.31 15.11
CA ARG A 189 14.74 -7.81 15.61
C ARG A 189 14.72 -6.30 15.77
N PHE A 190 13.53 -5.73 15.84
CA PHE A 190 13.33 -4.34 16.25
C PHE A 190 12.16 -4.25 17.21
N THR A 191 12.17 -3.22 18.04
CA THR A 191 11.13 -2.97 19.05
C THR A 191 10.44 -1.64 18.77
N LEU A 192 9.13 -1.64 18.92
CA LEU A 192 8.22 -0.52 18.76
C LEU A 192 7.48 -0.28 20.08
N TRP A 193 6.98 0.93 20.29
CA TRP A 193 6.06 1.23 21.39
C TRP A 193 4.68 1.55 20.84
N ILE A 194 3.68 0.83 21.33
CA ILE A 194 2.28 0.98 20.91
C ILE A 194 1.52 1.67 22.02
N ILE A 195 1.03 2.86 21.75
CA ILE A 195 0.19 3.63 22.67
C ILE A 195 -1.21 2.99 22.79
N PRO A 196 -1.95 3.20 23.88
CA PRO A 196 -3.26 2.58 24.09
C PRO A 196 -4.23 2.80 22.93
N HIS A 197 -4.28 4.01 22.40
CA HIS A 197 -5.15 4.32 21.25
C HIS A 197 -4.86 3.41 20.04
N THR A 198 -3.59 3.28 19.64
CA THR A 198 -3.21 2.44 18.50
C THR A 198 -3.54 0.96 18.77
N HIS A 199 -3.32 0.47 19.99
CA HIS A 199 -3.70 -0.88 20.37
C HIS A 199 -5.20 -1.13 20.17
N GLU A 200 -6.06 -0.24 20.67
CA GLU A 200 -7.52 -0.41 20.67
C GLU A 200 -8.14 -0.32 19.26
N VAL A 201 -7.64 0.59 18.40
CA VAL A 201 -8.28 0.88 17.11
C VAL A 201 -7.71 0.07 15.94
N THR A 202 -6.73 -0.81 16.18
CA THR A 202 -6.09 -1.61 15.14
C THR A 202 -6.18 -3.11 15.39
N SER A 203 -5.77 -3.92 14.40
CA SER A 203 -5.69 -5.38 14.53
C SER A 203 -4.70 -5.84 15.62
N LEU A 204 -3.84 -4.95 16.14
CA LEU A 204 -2.90 -5.26 17.22
C LEU A 204 -3.59 -5.70 18.52
N LYS A 205 -4.85 -5.30 18.76
CA LYS A 205 -5.63 -5.80 19.92
C LYS A 205 -5.80 -7.32 19.95
N ALA A 206 -5.75 -7.97 18.79
CA ALA A 206 -5.83 -9.44 18.66
C ALA A 206 -4.47 -10.09 18.37
N ALA A 207 -3.39 -9.31 18.31
CA ALA A 207 -2.06 -9.82 18.01
C ALA A 207 -1.52 -10.67 19.17
N THR A 208 -0.87 -11.78 18.82
CA THR A 208 -0.25 -12.70 19.78
C THR A 208 1.18 -13.01 19.37
N VAL A 209 2.01 -13.38 20.33
CA VAL A 209 3.37 -13.89 20.06
C VAL A 209 3.28 -15.12 19.16
N GLY A 210 4.13 -15.19 18.15
CA GLY A 210 4.11 -16.23 17.12
C GLY A 210 3.23 -15.90 15.91
N SER A 211 2.30 -14.92 16.00
CA SER A 211 1.57 -14.43 14.83
C SER A 211 2.50 -13.67 13.89
N ARG A 212 2.15 -13.63 12.60
CA ARG A 212 2.91 -12.89 11.59
C ARG A 212 2.32 -11.51 11.32
N VAL A 213 3.17 -10.54 11.03
CA VAL A 213 2.80 -9.20 10.61
C VAL A 213 3.47 -8.83 9.30
N ASN A 214 2.77 -8.09 8.46
CA ASN A 214 3.32 -7.55 7.22
C ASN A 214 4.27 -6.40 7.53
N LEU A 215 5.41 -6.37 6.85
CA LEU A 215 6.40 -5.30 6.92
C LEU A 215 6.53 -4.63 5.57
N GLU A 216 6.41 -3.30 5.56
CA GLU A 216 6.85 -2.47 4.45
C GLU A 216 7.93 -1.51 4.99
N PHE A 217 9.11 -1.58 4.39
CA PHE A 217 10.22 -0.69 4.77
C PHE A 217 10.07 0.66 4.08
N ASP A 218 10.57 1.72 4.72
CA ASP A 218 10.49 3.07 4.20
C ASP A 218 11.06 3.13 2.76
N MET A 219 10.26 3.60 1.82
CA MET A 219 10.65 3.70 0.41
C MET A 219 11.91 4.53 0.19
N LEU A 220 12.17 5.54 1.04
CA LEU A 220 13.38 6.33 0.97
C LEU A 220 14.62 5.48 1.27
N ALA A 221 14.55 4.58 2.27
CA ALA A 221 15.62 3.66 2.57
C ALA A 221 15.89 2.69 1.41
N LYS A 222 14.84 2.15 0.77
CA LYS A 222 14.96 1.27 -0.41
C LYS A 222 15.67 1.97 -1.57
N HIS A 223 15.26 3.21 -1.89
CA HIS A 223 15.86 3.97 -2.99
C HIS A 223 17.31 4.35 -2.70
N ILE A 224 17.64 4.79 -1.47
CA ILE A 224 19.00 5.11 -1.06
C ILE A 224 19.89 3.87 -1.12
N ALA A 225 19.42 2.73 -0.62
CA ALA A 225 20.16 1.47 -0.69
C ALA A 225 20.49 1.11 -2.14
N ARG A 226 19.51 1.17 -3.04
CA ARG A 226 19.69 0.85 -4.46
C ARG A 226 20.68 1.78 -5.16
N ILE A 227 20.59 3.09 -4.92
CA ILE A 227 21.52 4.08 -5.48
C ILE A 227 22.94 3.82 -4.97
N THR A 228 23.08 3.49 -3.67
CA THR A 228 24.37 3.20 -3.06
C THR A 228 25.03 1.94 -3.63
N GLU A 229 24.26 0.90 -3.91
CA GLU A 229 24.74 -0.32 -4.59
C GLU A 229 25.27 0.00 -6.00
N LEU A 230 24.49 0.74 -6.80
CA LEU A 230 24.89 1.11 -8.17
C LEU A 230 26.14 2.01 -8.19
N SER A 231 26.38 2.77 -7.14
CA SER A 231 27.56 3.65 -7.05
C SER A 231 28.86 2.89 -6.69
N LYS A 232 28.74 1.61 -6.25
CA LYS A 232 29.88 0.76 -5.89
C LYS A 232 30.26 -0.23 -7.01
N SER A 233 29.43 -0.36 -8.02
CA SER A 233 29.64 -1.20 -9.22
C SER A 233 30.28 -0.39 -10.35
#